data_749127757446398c4d1d654fe8d93862
#
_entry.id   749127757446398c4d1d654fe8d93862
#
_cell.length_a   1.000
_cell.length_b   1.000
_cell.length_c   1.000
_cell.angle_alpha   90.00
_cell.angle_beta   90.00
_cell.angle_gamma   90.00
#
_symmetry.space_group_name_H-M   'P 1'
#
loop_
_entity.id
_entity.type
_entity.pdbx_description
1 polymer ?
#
loop_
_entity_poly.entity_id
_entity_poly.type
_entity_poly.pdbx_seq_one_letter_code
_entity_poly.pdbx_strand_id
1 'polypeptide(L)'
;MKHCYLFLVALLFVSTGYGQENILLEEYMPKSVYKIPETKVEKAKYPVIDAHSHDYPSSLEEVAQWVKTMDRKGIEKTVVLTGYTGASFDSIVEVYAPYKDRFDLWCGLDLSGYGTG
;
A
#
# COMPACT_ATOMS: atom_id res chain seq x y z
N MET A 1 -9.21 60.83 6.45
CA MET A 1 -8.01 60.25 5.79
C MET A 1 -7.13 59.42 6.73
N LYS A 2 -6.96 59.76 8.01
CA LYS A 2 -6.11 58.97 8.96
C LYS A 2 -6.57 57.52 9.19
N HIS A 3 -7.87 57.24 9.14
CA HIS A 3 -8.40 55.87 9.34
C HIS A 3 -8.21 54.94 8.13
N CYS A 4 -8.04 55.51 6.92
CA CYS A 4 -7.80 54.76 5.70
C CYS A 4 -6.38 54.14 5.68
N TYR A 5 -5.39 54.81 6.23
CA TYR A 5 -4.02 54.32 6.34
C TYR A 5 -3.89 53.17 7.37
N LEU A 6 -4.65 53.25 8.47
CA LEU A 6 -4.67 52.20 9.48
C LEU A 6 -5.22 50.86 8.91
N PHE A 7 -6.28 50.98 8.08
CA PHE A 7 -6.85 49.80 7.41
C PHE A 7 -5.90 49.21 6.38
N LEU A 8 -5.16 50.02 5.63
CA LEU A 8 -4.18 49.57 4.65
C LEU A 8 -2.98 48.87 5.31
N VAL A 9 -2.51 49.39 6.44
CA VAL A 9 -1.43 48.77 7.22
C VAL A 9 -1.88 47.47 7.86
N ALA A 10 -3.10 47.38 8.37
CA ALA A 10 -3.67 46.14 8.91
C ALA A 10 -3.82 45.05 7.82
N LEU A 11 -4.20 45.45 6.58
CA LEU A 11 -4.30 44.49 5.46
C LEU A 11 -2.92 43.91 5.05
N LEU A 12 -1.85 44.70 5.17
CA LEU A 12 -0.49 44.25 4.88
C LEU A 12 0.03 43.22 5.88
N PHE A 13 -0.44 43.24 7.12
CA PHE A 13 -0.07 42.25 8.15
C PHE A 13 -0.84 40.91 8.05
N VAL A 14 -1.99 40.90 7.38
CA VAL A 14 -2.77 39.65 7.18
C VAL A 14 -2.23 38.81 6.02
N SER A 15 -1.40 39.38 5.15
CA SER A 15 -0.84 38.68 3.98
C SER A 15 0.46 37.89 4.24
N THR A 16 1.00 37.89 5.46
CA THR A 16 2.04 36.95 5.84
C THR A 16 1.41 35.61 6.25
N GLY A 17 0.66 35.01 5.33
CA GLY A 17 0.32 33.62 5.45
C GLY A 17 1.63 32.84 5.44
N TYR A 18 1.94 32.18 6.55
CA TYR A 18 3.00 31.20 6.59
C TYR A 18 2.63 30.12 5.58
N GLY A 19 3.21 30.21 4.38
CA GLY A 19 3.11 29.17 3.40
C GLY A 19 3.64 27.87 4.02
N GLN A 20 2.98 26.80 3.75
CA GLN A 20 3.47 25.49 4.15
C GLN A 20 4.89 25.32 3.60
N GLU A 21 5.86 24.98 4.45
CA GLU A 21 7.21 24.66 3.98
C GLU A 21 7.10 23.55 2.93
N ASN A 22 7.82 23.69 1.82
CA ASN A 22 7.92 22.64 0.81
C ASN A 22 8.75 21.50 1.39
N ILE A 23 8.09 20.62 2.14
CA ILE A 23 8.71 19.39 2.65
C ILE A 23 8.68 18.38 1.51
N LEU A 24 9.84 17.86 1.12
CA LEU A 24 9.93 16.76 0.17
C LEU A 24 9.23 15.53 0.76
N LEU A 25 8.59 14.73 -0.08
CA LEU A 25 7.85 13.52 0.37
C LEU A 25 8.77 12.55 1.14
N GLU A 26 10.03 12.45 0.73
CA GLU A 26 11.05 11.64 1.40
C GLU A 26 11.46 12.16 2.79
N GLU A 27 11.25 13.45 3.06
CA GLU A 27 11.54 14.11 4.33
C GLU A 27 10.29 14.20 5.23
N TYR A 28 9.12 13.83 4.69
CA TYR A 28 7.86 13.91 5.41
C TYR A 28 7.77 12.79 6.46
N MET A 29 8.20 13.11 7.68
CA MET A 29 8.19 12.22 8.84
C MET A 29 7.19 12.71 9.89
N PRO A 30 5.86 12.52 9.68
CA PRO A 30 4.87 13.01 10.62
C PRO A 30 5.00 12.30 11.97
N LYS A 31 4.96 13.09 13.04
CA LYS A 31 4.93 12.54 14.40
C LYS A 31 3.49 12.46 14.87
N SER A 32 3.11 11.29 15.39
CA SER A 32 1.78 11.13 16.00
C SER A 32 1.61 12.09 17.17
N VAL A 33 0.48 12.76 17.22
CA VAL A 33 0.06 13.58 18.38
C VAL A 33 -0.45 12.70 19.52
N TYR A 34 -0.75 11.43 19.26
CA TYR A 34 -1.21 10.47 20.26
C TYR A 34 -0.01 9.77 20.90
N LYS A 35 -0.01 9.72 22.21
CA LYS A 35 0.95 8.94 23.02
C LYS A 35 0.26 7.64 23.44
N ILE A 36 0.18 6.69 22.51
CA ILE A 36 -0.38 5.35 22.78
C ILE A 36 0.77 4.39 23.04
N PRO A 37 0.65 3.47 24.01
CA PRO A 37 1.62 2.39 24.16
C PRO A 37 1.71 1.57 22.88
N GLU A 38 2.90 1.38 22.35
CA GLU A 38 3.12 0.50 21.21
C GLU A 38 3.18 -0.94 21.69
N THR A 39 2.34 -1.80 21.11
CA THR A 39 2.43 -3.25 21.26
C THR A 39 3.18 -3.82 20.07
N LYS A 40 4.35 -4.40 20.32
CA LYS A 40 5.09 -5.12 19.28
C LYS A 40 4.48 -6.51 19.10
N VAL A 41 3.72 -6.70 18.03
CA VAL A 41 3.22 -8.01 17.63
C VAL A 41 4.11 -8.55 16.52
N GLU A 42 4.98 -9.50 16.86
CA GLU A 42 5.93 -10.07 15.90
C GLU A 42 5.31 -11.19 15.06
N LYS A 43 4.38 -11.94 15.66
CA LYS A 43 3.69 -13.06 15.02
C LYS A 43 2.23 -13.10 15.47
N ALA A 44 1.34 -13.46 14.57
CA ALA A 44 -0.06 -13.69 14.89
C ALA A 44 -0.22 -14.84 15.90
N LYS A 45 -1.12 -14.67 16.87
CA LYS A 45 -1.43 -15.70 17.88
C LYS A 45 -2.16 -16.90 17.28
N TYR A 46 -2.99 -16.66 16.29
CA TYR A 46 -3.75 -17.68 15.55
C TYR A 46 -3.36 -17.61 14.07
N PRO A 47 -3.53 -18.70 13.31
CA PRO A 47 -3.35 -18.67 11.87
C PRO A 47 -4.18 -17.56 11.23
N VAL A 48 -3.55 -16.77 10.37
CA VAL A 48 -4.17 -15.63 9.70
C VAL A 48 -4.21 -15.88 8.20
N ILE A 49 -5.31 -15.49 7.58
CA ILE A 49 -5.42 -15.42 6.13
C ILE A 49 -5.29 -13.94 5.73
N ASP A 50 -4.30 -13.63 4.91
CA ASP A 50 -4.20 -12.34 4.24
C ASP A 50 -5.17 -12.37 3.05
N ALA A 51 -6.26 -11.61 3.16
CA ALA A 51 -7.35 -11.64 2.20
C ALA A 51 -7.12 -10.74 0.98
N HIS A 52 -6.04 -9.96 0.93
CA HIS A 52 -5.78 -9.03 -0.16
C HIS A 52 -4.29 -8.72 -0.28
N SER A 53 -3.64 -9.34 -1.24
CA SER A 53 -2.29 -8.99 -1.66
C SER A 53 -2.20 -8.92 -3.18
N HIS A 54 -1.06 -8.52 -3.69
CA HIS A 54 -0.80 -8.47 -5.12
C HIS A 54 0.39 -9.35 -5.48
N ASP A 55 0.55 -9.62 -6.78
CA ASP A 55 1.64 -10.41 -7.31
C ASP A 55 2.91 -9.56 -7.39
N TYR A 56 3.73 -9.62 -6.34
CA TYR A 56 5.02 -8.94 -6.27
C TYR A 56 6.20 -9.83 -6.72
N PRO A 57 6.23 -11.14 -6.37
CA PRO A 57 7.30 -12.04 -6.79
C PRO A 57 7.28 -12.30 -8.30
N SER A 58 8.45 -12.25 -8.90
CA SER A 58 8.67 -12.56 -10.31
C SER A 58 9.36 -13.91 -10.55
N SER A 59 9.70 -14.61 -9.47
CA SER A 59 10.42 -15.87 -9.52
C SER A 59 10.02 -16.80 -8.39
N LEU A 60 10.25 -18.11 -8.58
CA LEU A 60 10.03 -19.14 -7.56
C LEU A 60 10.83 -18.86 -6.27
N GLU A 61 12.03 -18.31 -6.39
CA GLU A 61 12.86 -17.96 -5.24
C GLU A 61 12.23 -16.85 -4.39
N GLU A 62 11.67 -15.84 -5.03
CA GLU A 62 10.97 -14.75 -4.35
C GLU A 62 9.68 -15.23 -3.69
N VAL A 63 8.93 -16.14 -4.34
CA VAL A 63 7.77 -16.81 -3.72
C VAL A 63 8.20 -17.61 -2.48
N ALA A 64 9.29 -18.36 -2.56
CA ALA A 64 9.84 -19.09 -1.43
C ALA A 64 10.22 -18.16 -0.26
N GLN A 65 10.79 -17.01 -0.56
CA GLN A 65 11.13 -16.00 0.45
C GLN A 65 9.87 -15.40 1.08
N TRP A 66 8.83 -15.18 0.31
CA TRP A 66 7.53 -14.74 0.82
C TRP A 66 6.93 -15.75 1.78
N VAL A 67 6.92 -17.06 1.42
CA VAL A 67 6.46 -18.14 2.29
C VAL A 67 7.22 -18.14 3.63
N LYS A 68 8.55 -18.00 3.63
CA LYS A 68 9.34 -17.87 4.87
C LYS A 68 8.89 -16.68 5.72
N THR A 69 8.48 -15.60 5.09
CA THR A 69 7.97 -14.42 5.80
C THR A 69 6.59 -14.69 6.39
N MET A 70 5.70 -15.36 5.64
CA MET A 70 4.40 -15.80 6.12
C MET A 70 4.54 -16.70 7.36
N ASP A 71 5.43 -17.69 7.32
CA ASP A 71 5.69 -18.59 8.44
C ASP A 71 6.16 -17.84 9.70
N ARG A 72 7.07 -16.89 9.49
CA ARG A 72 7.58 -16.05 10.58
C ARG A 72 6.48 -15.19 11.21
N LYS A 73 5.52 -14.73 10.41
CA LYS A 73 4.43 -13.83 10.85
C LYS A 73 3.15 -14.55 11.27
N GLY A 74 3.05 -15.86 11.02
CA GLY A 74 1.87 -16.66 11.33
C GLY A 74 0.75 -16.50 10.30
N ILE A 75 1.09 -16.17 9.05
CA ILE A 75 0.15 -16.14 7.94
C ILE A 75 0.08 -17.54 7.33
N GLU A 76 -1.10 -18.13 7.36
CA GLU A 76 -1.34 -19.46 6.82
C GLU A 76 -1.49 -19.40 5.29
N LYS A 77 -2.27 -18.46 4.80
CA LYS A 77 -2.61 -18.34 3.38
C LYS A 77 -2.74 -16.87 2.99
N THR A 78 -2.45 -16.58 1.72
CA THR A 78 -2.62 -15.24 1.14
C THR A 78 -3.45 -15.34 -0.15
N VAL A 79 -4.45 -14.49 -0.29
CA VAL A 79 -5.19 -14.25 -1.54
C VAL A 79 -4.41 -13.24 -2.36
N VAL A 80 -4.02 -13.61 -3.57
CA VAL A 80 -3.21 -12.78 -4.48
C VAL A 80 -4.05 -12.34 -5.67
N LEU A 81 -4.26 -11.05 -5.79
CA LEU A 81 -4.93 -10.43 -6.91
C LEU A 81 -3.89 -10.11 -7.99
N THR A 82 -3.79 -10.94 -9.00
CA THR A 82 -2.72 -10.81 -10.00
C THR A 82 -3.02 -9.75 -11.06
N GLY A 83 -4.30 -9.54 -11.38
CA GLY A 83 -4.70 -8.68 -12.49
C GLY A 83 -4.42 -9.27 -13.88
N TYR A 84 -3.72 -10.38 -13.99
CA TYR A 84 -3.40 -11.05 -15.26
C TYR A 84 -4.50 -11.98 -15.75
N THR A 85 -4.55 -12.22 -17.07
CA THR A 85 -5.51 -13.10 -17.73
C THR A 85 -4.80 -14.02 -18.74
N GLY A 86 -5.47 -15.12 -19.12
CA GLY A 86 -4.95 -16.04 -20.15
C GLY A 86 -3.56 -16.55 -19.85
N ALA A 87 -2.70 -16.66 -20.87
CA ALA A 87 -1.35 -17.22 -20.76
C ALA A 87 -0.44 -16.49 -19.75
N SER A 88 -0.67 -15.20 -19.52
CA SER A 88 0.07 -14.46 -18.50
C SER A 88 -0.30 -14.91 -17.10
N PHE A 89 -1.58 -15.22 -16.86
CA PHE A 89 -2.02 -15.81 -15.60
C PHE A 89 -1.48 -17.23 -15.41
N ASP A 90 -1.49 -18.06 -16.47
CA ASP A 90 -0.95 -19.42 -16.44
C ASP A 90 0.53 -19.41 -16.02
N SER A 91 1.32 -18.48 -16.57
CA SER A 91 2.73 -18.33 -16.18
C SER A 91 2.93 -18.01 -14.70
N ILE A 92 2.05 -17.20 -14.12
CA ILE A 92 2.08 -16.91 -12.69
C ILE A 92 1.72 -18.15 -11.87
N VAL A 93 0.69 -18.88 -12.28
CA VAL A 93 0.30 -20.13 -11.62
C VAL A 93 1.46 -21.12 -11.56
N GLU A 94 2.26 -21.22 -12.62
CA GLU A 94 3.47 -22.06 -12.65
C GLU A 94 4.52 -21.64 -11.61
N VAL A 95 4.75 -20.32 -11.47
CA VAL A 95 5.71 -19.79 -10.48
C VAL A 95 5.27 -20.10 -9.04
N TYR A 96 3.98 -20.06 -8.76
CA TYR A 96 3.45 -20.34 -7.42
C TYR A 96 3.12 -21.81 -7.17
N ALA A 97 3.16 -22.68 -8.19
CA ALA A 97 2.73 -24.07 -8.11
C ALA A 97 3.34 -24.88 -6.94
N PRO A 98 4.63 -24.74 -6.58
CA PRO A 98 5.21 -25.46 -5.43
C PRO A 98 4.60 -25.08 -4.08
N TYR A 99 3.90 -23.95 -4.01
CA TYR A 99 3.30 -23.38 -2.79
C TYR A 99 1.79 -23.17 -2.93
N LYS A 100 1.12 -23.91 -3.79
CA LYS A 100 -0.32 -23.78 -4.11
C LYS A 100 -1.24 -23.79 -2.88
N ASP A 101 -0.84 -24.47 -1.81
CA ASP A 101 -1.63 -24.53 -0.58
C ASP A 101 -1.50 -23.26 0.28
N ARG A 102 -0.55 -22.37 -0.06
CA ARG A 102 -0.26 -21.13 0.64
C ARG A 102 -0.82 -19.91 -0.05
N PHE A 103 -1.23 -20.02 -1.32
CA PHE A 103 -1.72 -18.91 -2.12
C PHE A 103 -3.01 -19.27 -2.86
N ASP A 104 -3.98 -18.38 -2.79
CA ASP A 104 -5.17 -18.39 -3.66
C ASP A 104 -4.97 -17.31 -4.73
N LEU A 105 -4.61 -17.75 -5.94
CA LEU A 105 -4.35 -16.83 -7.05
C LEU A 105 -5.66 -16.47 -7.77
N TRP A 106 -5.94 -15.19 -7.89
CA TRP A 106 -7.11 -14.68 -8.58
C TRP A 106 -6.70 -14.01 -9.88
N CYS A 107 -7.28 -14.46 -11.00
CA CYS A 107 -7.06 -13.84 -12.31
C CYS A 107 -7.78 -12.50 -12.41
N GLY A 108 -7.32 -11.67 -13.32
CA GLY A 108 -8.00 -10.45 -13.74
C GLY A 108 -9.18 -10.73 -14.69
N LEU A 109 -9.83 -9.66 -15.10
CA LEU A 109 -10.86 -9.70 -16.15
C LEU A 109 -10.25 -9.11 -17.43
N ASP A 110 -10.47 -9.81 -18.55
CA ASP A 110 -10.17 -9.23 -19.87
C ASP A 110 -11.28 -8.29 -20.27
N LEU A 111 -10.99 -7.00 -20.23
CA LEU A 111 -11.90 -5.92 -20.59
C LEU A 111 -11.58 -5.32 -21.97
N SER A 112 -10.72 -5.94 -22.79
CA SER A 112 -10.26 -5.40 -24.06
C SER A 112 -11.38 -5.11 -25.08
N GLY A 113 -12.53 -5.81 -24.98
CA GLY A 113 -13.72 -5.58 -25.79
C GLY A 113 -14.77 -4.69 -25.16
N TYR A 114 -14.56 -4.20 -23.94
CA TYR A 114 -15.58 -3.43 -23.23
C TYR A 114 -15.61 -1.96 -23.71
N GLY A 115 -16.78 -1.48 -24.11
CA GLY A 115 -16.96 -0.09 -24.55
C GLY A 115 -16.57 0.21 -25.99
N THR A 116 -16.31 -0.81 -26.84
CA THR A 116 -15.99 -0.64 -28.25
C THR A 116 -17.22 -0.77 -29.18
N GLY A 117 -18.41 -0.52 -28.64
CA GLY A 117 -19.67 -0.50 -29.39
C GLY A 117 -20.03 0.86 -29.96
#